data_b9bf74b3daac55a0fa8411cac2c6d8fb
#
_entry.id   b9bf74b3daac55a0fa8411cac2c6d8fb
#
_cell.length_a   1.000
_cell.length_b   1.000
_cell.length_c   1.000
_cell.angle_alpha   90.00
_cell.angle_beta   90.00
_cell.angle_gamma   90.00
#
_symmetry.space_group_name_H-M   'P 1'
#
loop_
_entity.id
_entity.type
_entity.pdbx_description
1 polymer ?
#
loop_
_entity_poly.entity_id
_entity_poly.type
_entity_poly.pdbx_seq_one_letter_code
_entity_poly.pdbx_strand_id
1 'polypeptide(L)'
;MKTYCFGIDVGGTSVKCGLFHTDGTLVEKWEIPTRTENNGQNILPDVAETINAKLAEKNIDKADVEGVGIGIPGPINSRGEAACAVNLYWGFTPVAQILGDLTGLKAQAGNDANVAALGEAWKGAAAGAQNIIMVTLGTGVGGGIIIDGKIVAGSHGAGGEIGHALVVRDEAEKCNCGNHGCLEQYASATGIVRVAGRMLASCEDDSTLREL
;
A
#
# COMPACT_ATOMS: atom_id res chain seq x y z
N MET A 1 5.05 18.75 -22.98
CA MET A 1 4.42 18.45 -21.67
C MET A 1 4.34 16.94 -21.61
N LYS A 2 4.80 16.33 -20.53
CA LYS A 2 4.78 14.87 -20.41
C LYS A 2 3.34 14.38 -20.30
N THR A 3 3.04 13.26 -20.96
CA THR A 3 1.67 12.79 -21.19
C THR A 3 1.29 11.63 -20.29
N TYR A 4 2.30 10.79 -19.91
CA TYR A 4 2.06 9.53 -19.22
C TYR A 4 2.69 9.49 -17.82
N CYS A 5 2.13 8.66 -16.96
CA CYS A 5 2.75 8.27 -15.70
C CYS A 5 2.36 6.82 -15.36
N PHE A 6 3.18 6.17 -14.54
CA PHE A 6 2.89 4.84 -14.02
C PHE A 6 2.51 4.93 -12.53
N GLY A 7 1.51 4.15 -12.14
CA GLY A 7 1.12 3.91 -10.76
C GLY A 7 1.29 2.44 -10.42
N ILE A 8 2.01 2.14 -9.35
CA ILE A 8 2.31 0.77 -8.91
C ILE A 8 1.85 0.61 -7.46
N ASP A 9 1.13 -0.47 -7.18
CA ASP A 9 0.70 -0.86 -5.83
C ASP A 9 1.25 -2.25 -5.51
N VAL A 10 2.17 -2.32 -4.55
CA VAL A 10 2.86 -3.56 -4.18
C VAL A 10 2.14 -4.22 -3.02
N GLY A 11 1.33 -5.24 -3.34
CA GLY A 11 0.74 -6.12 -2.35
C GLY A 11 1.63 -7.31 -2.00
N GLY A 12 1.30 -8.03 -0.94
CA GLY A 12 2.05 -9.22 -0.52
C GLY A 12 1.93 -10.43 -1.47
N THR A 13 0.91 -10.46 -2.34
CA THR A 13 0.64 -11.56 -3.28
C THR A 13 0.80 -11.13 -4.72
N SER A 14 0.40 -9.91 -5.04
CA SER A 14 0.45 -9.36 -6.39
C SER A 14 0.82 -7.88 -6.37
N VAL A 15 1.46 -7.44 -7.47
CA VAL A 15 1.74 -6.04 -7.76
C VAL A 15 0.76 -5.58 -8.82
N LYS A 16 -0.06 -4.58 -8.49
CA LYS A 16 -0.97 -3.95 -9.43
C LYS A 16 -0.27 -2.79 -10.12
N CYS A 17 -0.38 -2.75 -11.43
CA CYS A 17 0.27 -1.76 -12.26
C CYS A 17 -0.76 -1.02 -13.10
N GLY A 18 -0.56 0.27 -13.28
CA GLY A 18 -1.39 1.11 -14.14
C GLY A 18 -0.55 2.09 -14.94
N LEU A 19 -0.90 2.25 -16.21
CA LEU A 19 -0.45 3.33 -17.07
C LEU A 19 -1.57 4.35 -17.16
N PHE A 20 -1.25 5.60 -16.91
CA PHE A 20 -2.21 6.71 -16.89
C PHE A 20 -1.71 7.87 -17.75
N HIS A 21 -2.64 8.68 -18.22
CA HIS A 21 -2.34 10.05 -18.60
C HIS A 21 -2.10 10.90 -17.33
N THR A 22 -1.35 11.99 -17.48
CA THR A 22 -1.03 12.89 -16.35
C THR A 22 -2.25 13.63 -15.78
N ASP A 23 -3.40 13.57 -16.47
CA ASP A 23 -4.68 14.04 -15.94
C ASP A 23 -5.41 13.02 -15.07
N GLY A 24 -4.85 11.81 -14.91
CA GLY A 24 -5.40 10.69 -14.14
C GLY A 24 -6.28 9.73 -14.92
N THR A 25 -6.43 9.93 -16.24
CA THR A 25 -7.16 8.99 -17.10
C THR A 25 -6.39 7.68 -17.22
N LEU A 26 -7.04 6.57 -16.86
CA LEU A 26 -6.46 5.23 -16.98
C LEU A 26 -6.34 4.82 -18.45
N VAL A 27 -5.13 4.49 -18.90
CA VAL A 27 -4.85 3.94 -20.23
C VAL A 27 -4.95 2.42 -20.20
N GLU A 28 -4.27 1.80 -19.22
CA GLU A 28 -4.25 0.35 -19.05
C GLU A 28 -3.89 -0.03 -17.63
N LYS A 29 -4.44 -1.15 -17.15
CA LYS A 29 -4.06 -1.78 -15.89
C LYS A 29 -3.70 -3.24 -16.11
N TRP A 30 -2.72 -3.73 -15.36
CA TRP A 30 -2.32 -5.14 -15.34
C TRP A 30 -1.78 -5.51 -13.98
N GLU A 31 -1.45 -6.77 -13.81
CA GLU A 31 -0.98 -7.32 -12.56
C GLU A 31 0.15 -8.32 -12.80
N ILE A 32 1.12 -8.35 -11.89
CA ILE A 32 2.19 -9.34 -11.87
C ILE A 32 2.27 -9.96 -10.48
N PRO A 33 2.77 -11.20 -10.33
CA PRO A 33 2.95 -11.81 -9.01
C PRO A 33 4.00 -11.06 -8.19
N THR A 34 3.79 -10.97 -6.86
CA THR A 34 4.83 -10.50 -5.94
C THR A 34 5.74 -11.66 -5.59
N ARG A 35 6.96 -11.66 -6.10
CA ARG A 35 7.97 -12.69 -5.79
C ARG A 35 8.70 -12.35 -4.50
N THR A 36 8.19 -12.85 -3.38
CA THR A 36 8.75 -12.60 -2.03
C THR A 36 9.93 -13.50 -1.68
N GLU A 37 10.26 -14.49 -2.50
CA GLU A 37 11.41 -15.38 -2.33
C GLU A 37 12.71 -14.56 -2.27
N ASN A 38 13.71 -15.09 -1.59
CA ASN A 38 15.01 -14.44 -1.41
C ASN A 38 14.88 -13.00 -0.88
N ASN A 39 14.04 -12.82 0.14
CA ASN A 39 13.76 -11.51 0.76
C ASN A 39 13.20 -10.47 -0.24
N GLY A 40 12.38 -10.90 -1.18
CA GLY A 40 11.69 -10.02 -2.12
C GLY A 40 12.61 -9.23 -3.07
N GLN A 41 13.86 -9.66 -3.24
CA GLN A 41 14.85 -8.95 -4.07
C GLN A 41 14.47 -8.80 -5.54
N ASN A 42 13.53 -9.63 -6.03
CA ASN A 42 13.08 -9.60 -7.42
C ASN A 42 11.90 -8.64 -7.66
N ILE A 43 11.24 -8.13 -6.63
CA ILE A 43 10.02 -7.33 -6.77
C ILE A 43 10.27 -6.06 -7.59
N LEU A 44 11.27 -5.26 -7.25
CA LEU A 44 11.58 -4.02 -7.99
C LEU A 44 12.12 -4.30 -9.41
N PRO A 45 13.00 -5.29 -9.64
CA PRO A 45 13.34 -5.72 -10.99
C PRO A 45 12.16 -6.12 -11.85
N ASP A 46 11.20 -6.90 -11.31
CA ASP A 46 9.99 -7.31 -12.05
C ASP A 46 9.10 -6.12 -12.38
N VAL A 47 8.95 -5.19 -11.45
CA VAL A 47 8.22 -3.93 -11.68
C VAL A 47 8.90 -3.13 -12.81
N ALA A 48 10.21 -3.00 -12.78
CA ALA A 48 10.94 -2.26 -13.81
C ALA A 48 10.86 -2.94 -15.18
N GLU A 49 10.96 -4.26 -15.21
CA GLU A 49 10.84 -5.05 -16.44
C GLU A 49 9.46 -4.86 -17.09
N THR A 50 8.37 -4.98 -16.29
CA THR A 50 7.03 -4.83 -16.83
C THR A 50 6.74 -3.39 -17.28
N ILE A 51 7.29 -2.36 -16.61
CA ILE A 51 7.21 -0.96 -17.07
C ILE A 51 7.92 -0.78 -18.40
N ASN A 52 9.18 -1.26 -18.52
CA ASN A 52 9.95 -1.15 -19.76
C ASN A 52 9.30 -1.92 -20.91
N ALA A 53 8.74 -3.11 -20.64
CA ALA A 53 7.98 -3.88 -21.61
C ALA A 53 6.74 -3.12 -22.11
N LYS A 54 6.02 -2.46 -21.20
CA LYS A 54 4.82 -1.69 -21.52
C LYS A 54 5.15 -0.43 -22.35
N LEU A 55 6.26 0.24 -22.06
CA LEU A 55 6.76 1.36 -22.87
C LEU A 55 7.06 0.91 -24.32
N ALA A 56 7.73 -0.24 -24.47
CA ALA A 56 8.05 -0.79 -25.78
C ALA A 56 6.79 -1.23 -26.54
N GLU A 57 5.86 -1.94 -25.89
CA GLU A 57 4.59 -2.39 -26.46
C GLU A 57 3.76 -1.23 -27.02
N LYS A 58 3.71 -0.12 -26.29
CA LYS A 58 2.91 1.05 -26.64
C LYS A 58 3.65 2.07 -27.49
N ASN A 59 4.94 1.84 -27.79
CA ASN A 59 5.81 2.79 -28.47
C ASN A 59 5.84 4.19 -27.77
N ILE A 60 5.88 4.18 -26.42
CA ILE A 60 5.96 5.39 -25.61
C ILE A 60 7.43 5.71 -25.33
N ASP A 61 7.86 6.93 -25.67
CA ASP A 61 9.20 7.42 -25.31
C ASP A 61 9.23 7.76 -23.81
N LYS A 62 10.34 7.41 -23.14
CA LYS A 62 10.57 7.78 -21.73
C LYS A 62 10.52 9.30 -21.53
N ALA A 63 10.84 10.10 -22.52
CA ALA A 63 10.74 11.55 -22.47
C ALA A 63 9.30 12.05 -22.29
N ASP A 64 8.30 11.26 -22.72
CA ASP A 64 6.88 11.56 -22.57
C ASP A 64 6.29 11.07 -21.22
N VAL A 65 7.09 10.41 -20.39
CA VAL A 65 6.66 9.89 -19.08
C VAL A 65 7.08 10.84 -17.98
N GLU A 66 6.11 11.28 -17.15
CA GLU A 66 6.38 12.11 -15.96
C GLU A 66 7.18 11.37 -14.91
N GLY A 67 6.82 10.11 -14.67
CA GLY A 67 7.50 9.24 -13.72
C GLY A 67 6.67 8.05 -13.30
N VAL A 68 7.17 7.39 -12.25
CA VAL A 68 6.56 6.22 -11.60
C VAL A 68 6.25 6.56 -10.15
N GLY A 69 4.99 6.43 -9.75
CA GLY A 69 4.56 6.41 -8.36
C GLY A 69 4.42 4.98 -7.88
N ILE A 70 5.00 4.62 -6.74
CA ILE A 70 4.90 3.28 -6.17
C ILE A 70 4.44 3.31 -4.72
N GLY A 71 3.35 2.59 -4.42
CA GLY A 71 2.83 2.33 -3.08
C GLY A 71 3.43 1.05 -2.51
N ILE A 72 3.97 1.13 -1.29
CA ILE A 72 4.63 0.04 -0.58
C ILE A 72 4.01 -0.12 0.80
N PRO A 73 3.72 -1.34 1.27
CA PRO A 73 3.28 -1.54 2.64
C PRO A 73 4.40 -1.22 3.64
N GLY A 74 4.08 -0.43 4.65
CA GLY A 74 5.00 -0.05 5.72
C GLY A 74 5.54 1.39 5.63
N PRO A 75 6.41 1.78 6.56
CA PRO A 75 6.90 3.15 6.68
C PRO A 75 7.84 3.54 5.54
N ILE A 76 7.49 4.60 4.83
CA ILE A 76 8.29 5.19 3.74
C ILE A 76 8.63 6.63 4.11
N ASN A 77 9.91 6.98 4.08
CA ASN A 77 10.37 8.32 4.37
C ASN A 77 10.28 9.27 3.14
N SER A 78 10.56 10.55 3.35
CA SER A 78 10.50 11.58 2.30
C SER A 78 11.47 11.39 1.13
N ARG A 79 12.46 10.50 1.26
CA ARG A 79 13.40 10.14 0.18
C ARG A 79 12.92 8.93 -0.63
N GLY A 80 11.75 8.36 -0.28
CA GLY A 80 11.23 7.15 -0.93
C GLY A 80 11.98 5.88 -0.52
N GLU A 81 12.47 5.85 0.72
CA GLU A 81 13.17 4.71 1.31
C GLU A 81 12.23 4.00 2.28
N ALA A 82 12.09 2.70 2.15
CA ALA A 82 11.41 1.83 3.11
C ALA A 82 12.35 1.54 4.28
N ALA A 83 11.90 1.81 5.51
CA ALA A 83 12.63 1.41 6.71
C ALA A 83 12.57 -0.12 6.88
N CYS A 84 11.38 -0.68 6.66
CA CYS A 84 11.11 -2.11 6.52
C CYS A 84 9.77 -2.30 5.82
N ALA A 85 9.59 -3.46 5.17
CA ALA A 85 8.30 -3.89 4.64
C ALA A 85 8.13 -5.39 4.97
N VAL A 86 7.51 -5.66 6.12
CA VAL A 86 7.45 -7.01 6.71
C VAL A 86 6.82 -8.01 5.74
N ASN A 87 5.72 -7.64 5.07
CA ASN A 87 5.00 -8.49 4.11
C ASN A 87 5.78 -8.77 2.82
N LEU A 88 6.86 -8.01 2.57
CA LEU A 88 7.75 -8.18 1.41
C LEU A 88 9.11 -8.78 1.81
N TYR A 89 9.30 -9.04 3.10
CA TYR A 89 10.56 -9.48 3.71
C TYR A 89 11.72 -8.48 3.49
N TRP A 90 11.38 -7.20 3.30
CA TRP A 90 12.39 -6.15 3.12
C TRP A 90 12.84 -5.57 4.45
N GLY A 91 14.16 -5.43 4.59
CA GLY A 91 14.78 -4.47 5.49
C GLY A 91 14.82 -3.07 4.85
N PHE A 92 15.82 -2.27 5.24
CA PHE A 92 16.05 -0.97 4.62
C PHE A 92 16.22 -1.11 3.10
N THR A 93 15.38 -0.41 2.33
CA THR A 93 15.36 -0.50 0.86
C THR A 93 15.13 0.88 0.25
N PRO A 94 16.08 1.43 -0.54
CA PRO A 94 15.92 2.72 -1.22
C PRO A 94 15.09 2.56 -2.50
N VAL A 95 13.77 2.37 -2.33
CA VAL A 95 12.81 1.97 -3.38
C VAL A 95 12.81 2.94 -4.56
N ALA A 96 12.70 4.24 -4.29
CA ALA A 96 12.64 5.25 -5.34
C ALA A 96 13.93 5.29 -6.17
N GLN A 97 15.09 5.16 -5.51
CA GLN A 97 16.37 5.13 -6.21
C GLN A 97 16.50 3.90 -7.09
N ILE A 98 16.27 2.69 -6.52
CA ILE A 98 16.41 1.42 -7.27
C ILE A 98 15.48 1.42 -8.49
N LEU A 99 14.21 1.79 -8.31
CA LEU A 99 13.24 1.80 -9.40
C LEU A 99 13.61 2.87 -10.46
N GLY A 100 14.09 4.01 -10.02
CA GLY A 100 14.61 5.07 -10.92
C GLY A 100 15.79 4.60 -11.77
N ASP A 101 16.76 3.93 -11.15
CA ASP A 101 17.94 3.40 -11.83
C ASP A 101 17.58 2.30 -12.84
N LEU A 102 16.66 1.40 -12.49
CA LEU A 102 16.23 0.28 -13.34
C LEU A 102 15.35 0.74 -14.52
N THR A 103 14.52 1.76 -14.33
CA THR A 103 13.60 2.23 -15.38
C THR A 103 14.17 3.38 -16.19
N GLY A 104 15.10 4.15 -15.64
CA GLY A 104 15.55 5.43 -16.20
C GLY A 104 14.47 6.52 -16.11
N LEU A 105 13.46 6.35 -15.27
CA LEU A 105 12.38 7.30 -15.03
C LEU A 105 12.51 7.91 -13.63
N LYS A 106 11.95 9.11 -13.43
CA LYS A 106 11.79 9.64 -12.08
C LYS A 106 10.85 8.72 -11.30
N ALA A 107 11.26 8.24 -10.12
CA ALA A 107 10.43 7.42 -9.26
C ALA A 107 10.16 8.10 -7.92
N GLN A 108 8.96 7.89 -7.38
CA GLN A 108 8.56 8.30 -6.04
C GLN A 108 7.88 7.13 -5.33
N ALA A 109 8.28 6.87 -4.09
CA ALA A 109 7.65 5.84 -3.27
C ALA A 109 6.92 6.48 -2.08
N GLY A 110 5.81 5.86 -1.69
CA GLY A 110 5.02 6.24 -0.54
C GLY A 110 4.41 5.01 0.14
N ASN A 111 3.95 5.16 1.37
CA ASN A 111 3.15 4.12 2.01
C ASN A 111 1.84 3.92 1.23
N ASP A 112 1.40 2.67 1.06
CA ASP A 112 0.23 2.26 0.27
C ASP A 112 -1.07 2.97 0.68
N ALA A 113 -1.39 3.03 1.98
CA ALA A 113 -2.59 3.72 2.48
C ALA A 113 -2.50 5.25 2.27
N ASN A 114 -1.31 5.83 2.40
CA ASN A 114 -1.09 7.24 2.13
C ASN A 114 -1.28 7.59 0.66
N VAL A 115 -0.76 6.77 -0.27
CA VAL A 115 -0.95 7.03 -1.70
C VAL A 115 -2.38 6.77 -2.13
N ALA A 116 -3.08 5.81 -1.50
CA ALA A 116 -4.51 5.60 -1.70
C ALA A 116 -5.32 6.83 -1.25
N ALA A 117 -5.01 7.41 -0.07
CA ALA A 117 -5.65 8.64 0.39
C ALA A 117 -5.43 9.82 -0.57
N LEU A 118 -4.23 9.95 -1.16
CA LEU A 118 -3.96 10.96 -2.20
C LEU A 118 -4.78 10.70 -3.47
N GLY A 119 -4.95 9.45 -3.85
CA GLY A 119 -5.80 9.05 -4.99
C GLY A 119 -7.26 9.47 -4.77
N GLU A 120 -7.81 9.19 -3.59
CA GLU A 120 -9.16 9.59 -3.20
C GLU A 120 -9.33 11.11 -3.13
N ALA A 121 -8.31 11.83 -2.63
CA ALA A 121 -8.30 13.29 -2.62
C ALA A 121 -8.27 13.89 -4.03
N TRP A 122 -7.60 13.22 -4.98
CA TRP A 122 -7.44 13.73 -6.33
C TRP A 122 -8.61 13.39 -7.25
N LYS A 123 -9.03 12.11 -7.29
CA LYS A 123 -10.01 11.59 -8.27
C LYS A 123 -11.12 10.74 -7.65
N GLY A 124 -11.10 10.54 -6.34
CA GLY A 124 -12.06 9.69 -5.64
C GLY A 124 -13.14 10.45 -4.90
N ALA A 125 -13.72 9.80 -3.89
CA ALA A 125 -14.83 10.31 -3.10
C ALA A 125 -14.48 11.57 -2.28
N ALA A 126 -13.21 11.82 -2.02
CA ALA A 126 -12.72 12.98 -1.27
C ALA A 126 -12.21 14.12 -2.17
N ALA A 127 -12.50 14.10 -3.49
CA ALA A 127 -12.03 15.11 -4.42
C ALA A 127 -12.45 16.52 -4.00
N GLY A 128 -11.46 17.43 -3.90
CA GLY A 128 -11.66 18.81 -3.47
C GLY A 128 -11.61 19.04 -1.95
N ALA A 129 -11.59 17.99 -1.12
CA ALA A 129 -11.39 18.13 0.32
C ALA A 129 -9.91 18.38 0.65
N GLN A 130 -9.66 19.27 1.60
CA GLN A 130 -8.30 19.61 2.06
C GLN A 130 -7.88 18.81 3.30
N ASN A 131 -8.84 18.32 4.06
CA ASN A 131 -8.62 17.55 5.29
C ASN A 131 -9.38 16.24 5.19
N ILE A 132 -8.65 15.12 5.20
CA ILE A 132 -9.17 13.78 4.92
C ILE A 132 -8.56 12.82 5.92
N ILE A 133 -9.38 11.92 6.44
CA ILE A 133 -8.95 10.69 7.09
C ILE A 133 -9.51 9.55 6.26
N MET A 134 -8.64 8.78 5.65
CA MET A 134 -8.97 7.55 4.94
C MET A 134 -8.64 6.34 5.79
N VAL A 135 -9.55 5.39 5.85
CA VAL A 135 -9.36 4.12 6.54
C VAL A 135 -9.54 2.99 5.54
N THR A 136 -8.56 2.12 5.43
CA THR A 136 -8.65 0.92 4.61
C THR A 136 -8.87 -0.30 5.50
N LEU A 137 -9.91 -1.08 5.21
CA LEU A 137 -10.25 -2.32 5.89
C LEU A 137 -10.04 -3.49 4.93
N GLY A 138 -8.91 -4.17 5.07
CA GLY A 138 -8.53 -5.33 4.28
C GLY A 138 -7.99 -6.43 5.17
N THR A 139 -6.92 -7.11 4.78
CA THR A 139 -6.19 -8.08 5.61
C THR A 139 -5.75 -7.44 6.92
N GLY A 140 -5.35 -6.17 6.88
CA GLY A 140 -5.06 -5.31 8.03
C GLY A 140 -5.97 -4.08 8.06
N VAL A 141 -5.62 -3.10 8.91
CA VAL A 141 -6.23 -1.76 8.97
C VAL A 141 -5.16 -0.73 8.64
N GLY A 142 -5.28 -0.09 7.49
CA GLY A 142 -4.43 1.03 7.10
C GLY A 142 -5.12 2.38 7.30
N GLY A 143 -4.34 3.44 7.32
CA GLY A 143 -4.85 4.80 7.38
C GLY A 143 -4.00 5.80 6.61
N GLY A 144 -4.66 6.76 5.97
CA GLY A 144 -4.01 7.91 5.34
C GLY A 144 -4.65 9.20 5.86
N ILE A 145 -3.83 10.13 6.30
CA ILE A 145 -4.28 11.41 6.86
C ILE A 145 -3.75 12.54 5.96
N ILE A 146 -4.65 13.39 5.49
CA ILE A 146 -4.33 14.60 4.74
C ILE A 146 -4.80 15.79 5.54
N ILE A 147 -3.93 16.79 5.74
CA ILE A 147 -4.24 18.08 6.38
C ILE A 147 -3.73 19.18 5.46
N ASP A 148 -4.60 20.15 5.16
CA ASP A 148 -4.31 21.25 4.24
C ASP A 148 -3.76 20.78 2.89
N GLY A 149 -4.34 19.69 2.35
CA GLY A 149 -3.95 19.07 1.08
C GLY A 149 -2.61 18.31 1.12
N LYS A 150 -2.03 18.08 2.31
CA LYS A 150 -0.72 17.40 2.46
C LYS A 150 -0.85 16.15 3.31
N ILE A 151 -0.19 15.08 2.87
CA ILE A 151 -0.08 13.84 3.65
C ILE A 151 0.66 14.09 4.96
N VAL A 152 0.09 13.58 6.04
CA VAL A 152 0.73 13.50 7.37
C VAL A 152 1.51 12.20 7.45
N ALA A 153 2.69 12.17 6.87
CA ALA A 153 3.55 10.97 6.88
C ALA A 153 4.23 10.74 8.24
N GLY A 154 4.25 11.75 9.12
CA GLY A 154 5.03 11.70 10.36
C GLY A 154 6.55 11.81 10.11
N SER A 155 7.32 12.04 11.16
CA SER A 155 8.79 12.24 11.07
C SER A 155 9.56 11.01 10.59
N HIS A 156 8.98 9.82 10.74
CA HIS A 156 9.62 8.53 10.38
C HIS A 156 8.79 7.72 9.37
N GLY A 157 7.81 8.35 8.71
CA GLY A 157 6.97 7.69 7.71
C GLY A 157 5.83 6.83 8.28
N ALA A 158 5.59 6.87 9.59
CA ALA A 158 4.56 6.06 10.27
C ALA A 158 3.30 6.90 10.64
N GLY A 159 3.09 8.04 10.00
CA GLY A 159 1.85 8.81 10.15
C GLY A 159 0.68 8.05 9.52
N GLY A 160 -0.45 8.00 10.23
CA GLY A 160 -1.64 7.29 9.73
C GLY A 160 -1.71 5.80 10.08
N GLU A 161 -0.77 5.25 10.83
CA GLU A 161 -0.76 3.84 11.29
C GLU A 161 -1.85 3.59 12.35
N ILE A 162 -3.11 3.98 12.05
CA ILE A 162 -4.26 3.92 12.97
C ILE A 162 -4.66 2.48 13.33
N GLY A 163 -4.36 1.51 12.45
CA GLY A 163 -4.60 0.09 12.72
C GLY A 163 -3.84 -0.43 13.93
N HIS A 164 -2.76 0.25 14.32
CA HIS A 164 -1.94 -0.12 15.47
C HIS A 164 -2.26 0.68 16.75
N ALA A 165 -3.34 1.49 16.73
CA ALA A 165 -3.86 2.11 17.94
C ALA A 165 -4.34 1.03 18.93
N LEU A 166 -3.96 1.17 20.22
CA LEU A 166 -4.38 0.26 21.27
C LEU A 166 -5.87 0.44 21.59
N VAL A 167 -6.67 -0.59 21.39
CA VAL A 167 -8.12 -0.60 21.70
C VAL A 167 -8.50 -1.59 22.78
N VAL A 168 -7.70 -2.65 23.00
CA VAL A 168 -7.90 -3.64 24.05
C VAL A 168 -6.60 -3.84 24.83
N ARG A 169 -6.62 -3.55 26.14
CA ARG A 169 -5.40 -3.58 26.99
C ARG A 169 -4.90 -4.99 27.30
N ASP A 170 -5.82 -5.94 27.49
CA ASP A 170 -5.52 -7.28 28.01
C ASP A 170 -5.58 -8.34 26.89
N GLU A 171 -5.29 -7.96 25.64
CA GLU A 171 -5.21 -8.91 24.54
C GLU A 171 -3.97 -9.80 24.67
N ALA A 172 -4.19 -11.11 24.74
CA ALA A 172 -3.12 -12.09 24.89
C ALA A 172 -2.31 -12.32 23.61
N GLU A 173 -2.97 -12.22 22.46
CA GLU A 173 -2.32 -12.44 21.16
C GLU A 173 -1.59 -11.19 20.68
N LYS A 174 -0.40 -11.40 20.14
CA LYS A 174 0.37 -10.32 19.52
C LYS A 174 -0.21 -9.90 18.18
N CYS A 175 -0.22 -8.60 17.94
CA CYS A 175 -0.33 -8.05 16.61
C CYS A 175 0.98 -8.25 15.82
N ASN A 176 0.91 -8.27 14.49
CA ASN A 176 2.08 -8.39 13.62
C ASN A 176 3.13 -7.27 13.84
N CYS A 177 2.70 -6.11 14.37
CA CYS A 177 3.62 -5.02 14.75
C CYS A 177 4.39 -5.30 16.06
N GLY A 178 4.11 -6.40 16.74
CA GLY A 178 4.73 -6.79 18.02
C GLY A 178 3.99 -6.30 19.26
N ASN A 179 3.03 -5.39 19.14
CA ASN A 179 2.17 -4.94 20.24
C ASN A 179 0.98 -5.88 20.45
N HIS A 180 0.16 -5.59 21.46
CA HIS A 180 -1.07 -6.31 21.77
C HIS A 180 -2.26 -5.35 21.70
N GLY A 181 -3.44 -5.87 21.35
CA GLY A 181 -4.70 -5.12 21.41
C GLY A 181 -4.83 -3.98 20.39
N CYS A 182 -4.14 -4.08 19.26
CA CYS A 182 -4.26 -3.14 18.15
C CYS A 182 -5.65 -3.19 17.50
N LEU A 183 -6.15 -2.06 17.01
CA LEU A 183 -7.42 -1.97 16.27
C LEU A 183 -7.50 -2.98 15.12
N GLU A 184 -6.42 -3.19 14.40
CA GLU A 184 -6.33 -4.16 13.30
C GLU A 184 -6.74 -5.57 13.73
N GLN A 185 -6.39 -5.97 14.96
CA GLN A 185 -6.72 -7.29 15.49
C GLN A 185 -8.24 -7.51 15.65
N TYR A 186 -9.06 -6.48 15.58
CA TYR A 186 -10.51 -6.52 15.76
C TYR A 186 -11.28 -6.07 14.54
N ALA A 187 -10.81 -5.06 13.82
CA ALA A 187 -11.54 -4.37 12.76
C ALA A 187 -11.11 -4.77 11.34
N SER A 188 -9.98 -5.47 11.16
CA SER A 188 -9.59 -6.00 9.86
C SER A 188 -10.43 -7.22 9.46
N ALA A 189 -10.42 -7.61 8.19
CA ALA A 189 -11.09 -8.82 7.73
C ALA A 189 -10.62 -10.06 8.52
N THR A 190 -9.32 -10.22 8.71
CA THR A 190 -8.74 -11.30 9.52
C THR A 190 -9.10 -11.18 11.01
N GLY A 191 -9.14 -9.95 11.52
CA GLY A 191 -9.52 -9.64 12.88
C GLY A 191 -10.97 -10.02 13.17
N ILE A 192 -11.89 -9.65 12.29
CA ILE A 192 -13.31 -10.00 12.41
C ILE A 192 -13.52 -11.52 12.43
N VAL A 193 -12.87 -12.25 11.51
CA VAL A 193 -12.94 -13.73 11.49
C VAL A 193 -12.42 -14.32 12.80
N ARG A 194 -11.30 -13.81 13.31
CA ARG A 194 -10.72 -14.26 14.58
C ARG A 194 -11.65 -14.00 15.77
N VAL A 195 -12.22 -12.78 15.86
CA VAL A 195 -13.16 -12.42 16.93
C VAL A 195 -14.42 -13.27 16.86
N ALA A 196 -14.99 -13.46 15.66
CA ALA A 196 -16.13 -14.33 15.45
C ALA A 196 -15.85 -15.77 15.89
N GLY A 197 -14.69 -16.33 15.53
CA GLY A 197 -14.28 -17.67 15.95
C GLY A 197 -14.17 -17.80 17.48
N ARG A 198 -13.60 -16.81 18.18
CA ARG A 198 -13.54 -16.78 19.65
C ARG A 198 -14.94 -16.72 20.28
N MET A 199 -15.83 -15.89 19.73
CA MET A 199 -17.22 -15.80 20.21
C MET A 199 -17.96 -17.12 20.03
N LEU A 200 -17.82 -17.74 18.85
CA LEU A 200 -18.44 -19.05 18.59
C LEU A 200 -17.92 -20.16 19.50
N ALA A 201 -16.63 -20.10 19.89
CA ALA A 201 -16.04 -21.06 20.82
C ALA A 201 -16.53 -20.89 22.27
N SER A 202 -16.98 -19.68 22.64
CA SER A 202 -17.47 -19.35 23.97
C SER A 202 -19.00 -19.31 24.11
N CYS A 203 -19.73 -19.50 23.01
CA CYS A 203 -21.19 -19.45 22.93
C CYS A 203 -21.72 -20.77 22.36
N GLU A 204 -22.80 -21.29 22.94
CA GLU A 204 -23.48 -22.53 22.49
C GLU A 204 -24.67 -22.23 21.54
N ASP A 205 -24.96 -20.96 21.28
CA ASP A 205 -26.07 -20.55 20.42
C ASP A 205 -25.90 -21.05 18.99
N ASP A 206 -26.98 -21.41 18.36
CA ASP A 206 -27.02 -21.81 16.95
C ASP A 206 -26.61 -20.64 16.05
N SER A 207 -25.70 -20.92 15.11
CA SER A 207 -25.25 -19.93 14.15
C SER A 207 -24.82 -20.58 12.84
N THR A 208 -25.26 -20.02 11.72
CA THR A 208 -24.80 -20.45 10.39
C THR A 208 -23.28 -20.25 10.18
N LEU A 209 -22.65 -19.40 10.98
CA LEU A 209 -21.17 -19.24 10.97
C LEU A 209 -20.43 -20.47 11.46
N ARG A 210 -21.10 -21.44 12.10
CA ARG A 210 -20.47 -22.72 12.51
C ARG A 210 -20.31 -23.70 11.36
N GLU A 211 -20.98 -23.42 10.22
CA GLU A 211 -20.98 -24.26 9.01
C GLU A 211 -19.92 -23.80 8.00
N LEU A 212 -19.26 -22.65 8.26
CA LEU A 212 -18.20 -22.05 7.44
C LEU A 212 -16.81 -22.46 7.94
#